data_ad43b8487810f6ed73741809c9c62c16
#
_entry.id   ad43b8487810f6ed73741809c9c62c16
#
_cell.length_a   1.000
_cell.length_b   1.000
_cell.length_c   1.000
_cell.angle_alpha   90.00
_cell.angle_beta   90.00
_cell.angle_gamma   90.00
#
_symmetry.space_group_name_H-M   'P 1'
#
loop_
_entity.id
_entity.type
_entity.pdbx_description
1 polymer ?
#
loop_
_entity_poly.entity_id
_entity_poly.type
_entity_poly.pdbx_seq_one_letter_code
_entity_poly.pdbx_strand_id
1 'polypeptide(L)'
;MNTKAFYDTFKNDLRAFDDATFSTQKKKSSFNSYYRDYSYGAGFDLGSDLTSKDHLKFSILIKYDVHREHNDDEPIAVDKDRTYSFGLENTHRFNEQTSLITGISYDKRDANRAEKFEKQCASTHQKNAICPFDIGNKYAFNYQIKLAHHFSEHDEFALSFAKKTRFATMKERYSRRFGRTEPNPFLSPETAYHYEASYMHTFGDWLRVDSALFYSEVKDAIEEVAISKKLNQYQNVGKEAFKGAELAVNLFATDNLTLGANYTYTHAKNKTQDTIVKNVPKHKFFAFVDWKILPNLSLYVNQEAEHGRYYLDGGETVKLSGFGNSNAKLIYEPVSGLSLEAGVSNLFDKNYYYQAGYPEEGRVYFGNIRYKF
;
A
#
# COMPACT_ATOMS: atom_id res chain seq x y z
N MET A 1 -26.31 3.30 4.44
CA MET A 1 -25.66 4.61 4.27
C MET A 1 -24.46 4.68 5.20
N ASN A 2 -23.30 5.06 4.70
CA ASN A 2 -22.09 5.27 5.49
C ASN A 2 -21.46 6.62 5.11
N THR A 3 -21.02 7.39 6.10
CA THR A 3 -20.34 8.67 5.89
C THR A 3 -19.06 8.67 6.71
N LYS A 4 -17.96 9.09 6.12
CA LYS A 4 -16.68 9.24 6.80
C LYS A 4 -16.08 10.61 6.56
N ALA A 5 -15.43 11.16 7.56
CA ALA A 5 -14.53 12.30 7.42
C ALA A 5 -13.22 11.95 8.12
N PHE A 6 -12.11 12.45 7.60
CA PHE A 6 -10.78 12.18 8.15
C PHE A 6 -9.88 13.39 8.04
N TYR A 7 -8.93 13.45 8.96
CA TYR A 7 -7.83 14.39 8.98
C TYR A 7 -6.60 13.68 9.49
N ASP A 8 -5.54 13.63 8.68
CA ASP A 8 -4.28 12.98 8.99
C ASP A 8 -3.14 13.99 8.96
N THR A 9 -2.14 13.81 9.82
CA THR A 9 -0.93 14.63 9.82
C THR A 9 0.31 13.75 9.80
N PHE A 10 1.32 14.19 9.07
CA PHE A 10 2.63 13.57 9.06
C PHE A 10 3.70 14.60 9.31
N LYS A 11 4.59 14.34 10.27
CA LYS A 11 5.76 15.17 10.58
C LYS A 11 7.01 14.32 10.45
N ASN A 12 7.99 14.83 9.74
CA ASN A 12 9.29 14.19 9.62
C ASN A 12 10.38 15.26 9.72
N ASP A 13 11.37 15.00 10.57
CA ASP A 13 12.56 15.82 10.73
C ASP A 13 13.76 14.95 10.35
N LEU A 14 14.24 15.13 9.13
CA LEU A 14 15.42 14.45 8.62
C LEU A 14 16.67 15.30 8.94
N ARG A 15 17.64 14.67 9.59
CA ARG A 15 18.92 15.31 9.92
C ARG A 15 20.05 14.50 9.32
N ALA A 16 20.75 15.07 8.36
CA ALA A 16 21.94 14.48 7.75
C ALA A 16 23.20 15.02 8.44
N PHE A 17 24.00 14.14 9.01
CA PHE A 17 25.23 14.48 9.73
C PHE A 17 26.46 14.18 8.87
N ASP A 18 27.63 14.68 9.31
CA ASP A 18 28.89 14.55 8.63
C ASP A 18 29.41 13.11 8.58
N ASP A 19 29.10 12.32 9.60
CA ASP A 19 29.48 10.92 9.75
C ASP A 19 28.55 10.17 10.73
N ALA A 20 28.83 8.89 10.98
CA ALA A 20 28.06 8.00 11.82
C ALA A 20 28.13 8.31 13.33
N THR A 21 28.88 9.31 13.76
CA THR A 21 28.88 9.76 15.16
C THR A 21 27.69 10.67 15.47
N PHE A 22 26.99 11.15 14.41
CA PHE A 22 25.81 12.03 14.50
C PHE A 22 26.05 13.30 15.36
N SER A 23 27.29 13.82 15.36
CA SER A 23 27.69 14.92 16.24
C SER A 23 27.86 16.27 15.56
N THR A 24 28.18 16.29 14.27
CA THR A 24 28.43 17.53 13.51
C THR A 24 27.74 17.58 12.14
N GLN A 25 27.43 18.80 11.70
CA GLN A 25 26.84 19.12 10.40
C GLN A 25 27.63 20.26 9.73
N LYS A 26 28.93 20.05 9.45
CA LYS A 26 29.83 21.04 8.85
C LYS A 26 30.03 20.85 7.35
N LYS A 27 29.76 19.63 6.83
CA LYS A 27 29.89 19.33 5.41
C LYS A 27 28.73 19.94 4.61
N LYS A 28 28.96 20.29 3.35
CA LYS A 28 27.91 20.75 2.43
C LYS A 28 26.79 19.72 2.19
N SER A 29 27.04 18.46 2.47
CA SER A 29 26.08 17.36 2.40
C SER A 29 25.23 17.18 3.66
N SER A 30 25.56 17.91 4.73
CA SER A 30 24.85 17.88 5.99
C SER A 30 23.78 18.96 6.00
N PHE A 31 22.56 18.61 6.38
CA PHE A 31 21.40 19.52 6.35
C PHE A 31 20.31 18.99 7.26
N ASN A 32 19.36 19.83 7.59
CA ASN A 32 18.10 19.44 8.18
C ASN A 32 16.96 19.69 7.17
N SER A 33 16.03 18.77 7.05
CA SER A 33 14.84 18.90 6.22
C SER A 33 13.60 18.56 7.02
N TYR A 34 12.58 19.37 6.90
CA TYR A 34 11.37 19.30 7.72
C TYR A 34 10.15 19.10 6.81
N TYR A 35 9.38 18.04 7.07
CA TYR A 35 8.09 17.80 6.43
C TYR A 35 6.98 18.03 7.45
N ARG A 36 5.94 18.72 7.03
CA ARG A 36 4.77 19.08 7.86
C ARG A 36 3.50 18.88 7.03
N ASP A 37 3.23 17.62 6.73
CA ASP A 37 2.18 17.22 5.81
C ASP A 37 0.86 17.02 6.53
N TYR A 38 -0.21 17.18 5.79
CA TYR A 38 -1.54 16.79 6.23
C TYR A 38 -2.42 16.39 5.05
N SER A 39 -3.38 15.55 5.33
CA SER A 39 -4.46 15.24 4.39
C SER A 39 -5.81 15.30 5.11
N TYR A 40 -6.84 15.66 4.38
CA TYR A 40 -8.20 15.64 4.87
C TYR A 40 -9.18 15.31 3.76
N GLY A 41 -10.33 14.80 4.15
CA GLY A 41 -11.34 14.43 3.17
C GLY A 41 -12.63 13.94 3.79
N ALA A 42 -13.57 13.71 2.89
CA ALA A 42 -14.86 13.13 3.23
C ALA A 42 -15.29 12.12 2.17
N GLY A 43 -15.96 11.07 2.62
CA GLY A 43 -16.54 10.05 1.76
C GLY A 43 -17.97 9.77 2.16
N PHE A 44 -18.76 9.39 1.18
CA PHE A 44 -20.16 9.01 1.32
C PHE A 44 -20.44 7.76 0.50
N ASP A 45 -21.06 6.76 1.12
CA ASP A 45 -21.52 5.54 0.46
C ASP A 45 -23.02 5.38 0.73
N LEU A 46 -23.78 5.13 -0.33
CA LEU A 46 -25.19 4.81 -0.29
C LEU A 46 -25.44 3.48 -1.00
N GLY A 47 -26.03 2.52 -0.30
CA GLY A 47 -26.49 1.25 -0.86
C GLY A 47 -28.01 1.16 -0.77
N SER A 48 -28.63 0.58 -1.79
CA SER A 48 -30.06 0.35 -1.85
C SER A 48 -30.37 -0.88 -2.69
N ASP A 49 -31.32 -1.69 -2.22
CA ASP A 49 -31.91 -2.75 -3.03
C ASP A 49 -32.93 -2.11 -3.98
N LEU A 50 -32.59 -2.09 -5.28
CA LEU A 50 -33.49 -1.58 -6.33
C LEU A 50 -34.58 -2.59 -6.66
N THR A 51 -34.24 -3.86 -6.60
CA THR A 51 -35.12 -5.00 -6.76
C THR A 51 -34.74 -6.10 -5.78
N SER A 52 -35.49 -7.21 -5.74
CA SER A 52 -35.10 -8.40 -4.95
C SER A 52 -33.78 -9.04 -5.43
N LYS A 53 -33.32 -8.70 -6.64
CA LYS A 53 -32.12 -9.24 -7.28
C LYS A 53 -30.97 -8.25 -7.39
N ASP A 54 -31.25 -6.95 -7.33
CA ASP A 54 -30.26 -5.89 -7.61
C ASP A 54 -29.99 -5.04 -6.38
N HIS A 55 -28.74 -5.05 -5.93
CA HIS A 55 -28.22 -4.16 -4.91
C HIS A 55 -27.28 -3.14 -5.55
N LEU A 56 -27.69 -1.87 -5.57
CA LEU A 56 -26.89 -0.76 -6.11
C LEU A 56 -26.15 -0.03 -4.98
N LYS A 57 -24.87 0.22 -5.19
CA LYS A 57 -24.05 1.03 -4.30
C LYS A 57 -23.44 2.21 -5.04
N PHE A 58 -23.62 3.40 -4.50
CA PHE A 58 -23.01 4.64 -4.95
C PHE A 58 -21.98 5.11 -3.94
N SER A 59 -20.82 5.60 -4.41
CA SER A 59 -19.72 6.07 -3.57
C SER A 59 -19.17 7.40 -4.09
N ILE A 60 -18.89 8.32 -3.17
CA ILE A 60 -18.14 9.56 -3.44
C ILE A 60 -17.00 9.65 -2.42
N LEU A 61 -15.82 10.07 -2.89
CA LEU A 61 -14.69 10.45 -2.04
C LEU A 61 -14.10 11.76 -2.57
N ILE A 62 -13.87 12.70 -1.67
CA ILE A 62 -13.10 13.91 -1.93
C ILE A 62 -11.94 13.94 -0.93
N LYS A 63 -10.71 14.07 -1.44
CA LYS A 63 -9.50 14.11 -0.63
C LYS A 63 -8.60 15.26 -1.03
N TYR A 64 -8.03 15.91 -0.05
CA TYR A 64 -6.99 16.94 -0.19
C TYR A 64 -5.70 16.45 0.45
N ASP A 65 -4.61 16.49 -0.29
CA ASP A 65 -3.26 16.19 0.19
C ASP A 65 -2.42 17.46 0.14
N VAL A 66 -1.71 17.77 1.22
CA VAL A 66 -0.82 18.92 1.32
C VAL A 66 0.53 18.46 1.86
N HIS A 67 1.56 18.61 1.04
CA HIS A 67 2.95 18.43 1.41
C HIS A 67 3.61 19.79 1.64
N ARG A 68 4.34 19.93 2.74
CA ARG A 68 5.09 21.14 3.10
C ARG A 68 6.50 20.75 3.48
N GLU A 69 7.46 21.27 2.72
CA GLU A 69 8.88 20.96 2.88
C GLU A 69 9.71 22.25 2.96
N HIS A 70 10.69 22.25 3.83
CA HIS A 70 11.77 23.22 3.83
C HIS A 70 13.04 22.65 4.46
N ASN A 71 14.21 23.15 4.06
CA ASN A 71 15.44 22.95 4.82
C ASN A 71 15.66 24.12 5.79
N ASP A 72 16.74 24.03 6.63
CA ASP A 72 17.14 25.15 7.48
C ASP A 72 17.28 26.43 6.62
N ASP A 73 16.77 27.54 7.14
CA ASP A 73 16.85 28.89 6.54
C ASP A 73 16.17 29.02 5.17
N GLU A 74 15.43 28.00 4.70
CA GLU A 74 14.67 28.07 3.46
C GLU A 74 13.18 28.36 3.74
N PRO A 75 12.50 29.12 2.88
CA PRO A 75 11.06 29.27 2.95
C PRO A 75 10.34 27.96 2.65
N ILE A 76 9.14 27.79 3.20
CA ILE A 76 8.33 26.56 3.03
C ILE A 76 7.81 26.47 1.60
N ALA A 77 8.19 25.40 0.90
CA ALA A 77 7.59 24.97 -0.36
C ALA A 77 6.34 24.13 -0.10
N VAL A 78 5.32 24.28 -0.93
CA VAL A 78 4.01 23.66 -0.70
C VAL A 78 3.50 22.99 -1.98
N ASP A 79 3.21 21.69 -1.89
CA ASP A 79 2.49 20.96 -2.92
C ASP A 79 1.06 20.63 -2.44
N LYS A 80 0.08 20.77 -3.34
CA LYS A 80 -1.34 20.50 -3.05
C LYS A 80 -1.99 19.74 -4.17
N ASP A 81 -2.56 18.57 -3.83
CA ASP A 81 -3.42 17.80 -4.71
C ASP A 81 -4.85 17.75 -4.16
N ARG A 82 -5.79 17.64 -5.08
CA ARG A 82 -7.17 17.35 -4.79
C ARG A 82 -7.63 16.17 -5.63
N THR A 83 -8.16 15.15 -4.99
CA THR A 83 -8.68 13.95 -5.65
C THR A 83 -10.18 13.83 -5.45
N TYR A 84 -10.88 13.51 -6.53
CA TYR A 84 -12.29 13.15 -6.54
C TYR A 84 -12.44 11.76 -7.07
N SER A 85 -13.28 10.96 -6.43
CA SER A 85 -13.66 9.62 -6.89
C SER A 85 -15.16 9.46 -6.82
N PHE A 86 -15.77 8.99 -7.91
CA PHE A 86 -17.18 8.66 -8.01
C PHE A 86 -17.29 7.22 -8.45
N GLY A 87 -18.00 6.40 -7.72
CA GLY A 87 -18.16 4.98 -8.00
C GLY A 87 -19.62 4.56 -8.02
N LEU A 88 -19.93 3.63 -8.89
CA LEU A 88 -21.22 2.94 -8.96
C LEU A 88 -20.95 1.44 -9.09
N GLU A 89 -21.59 0.64 -8.25
CA GLU A 89 -21.49 -0.82 -8.24
C GLU A 89 -22.87 -1.43 -8.16
N ASN A 90 -23.14 -2.43 -8.98
CA ASN A 90 -24.36 -3.24 -8.89
C ASN A 90 -23.98 -4.69 -8.61
N THR A 91 -24.65 -5.30 -7.63
CA THR A 91 -24.67 -6.74 -7.41
C THR A 91 -26.00 -7.28 -7.90
N HIS A 92 -25.97 -8.02 -9.03
CA HIS A 92 -27.13 -8.72 -9.56
C HIS A 92 -27.11 -10.18 -9.14
N ARG A 93 -28.16 -10.66 -8.50
CA ARG A 93 -28.36 -12.07 -8.15
C ARG A 93 -29.25 -12.76 -9.19
N PHE A 94 -28.66 -13.62 -10.03
CA PHE A 94 -29.44 -14.42 -10.97
C PHE A 94 -30.36 -15.38 -10.24
N ASN A 95 -29.82 -16.03 -9.22
CA ASN A 95 -30.45 -16.95 -8.27
C ASN A 95 -29.67 -16.94 -6.94
N GLU A 96 -30.03 -17.80 -6.01
CA GLU A 96 -29.35 -17.93 -4.70
C GLU A 96 -27.86 -18.34 -4.80
N GLN A 97 -27.50 -19.03 -5.88
CA GLN A 97 -26.15 -19.57 -6.09
C GLN A 97 -25.26 -18.66 -6.94
N THR A 98 -25.83 -17.85 -7.84
CA THR A 98 -25.06 -17.12 -8.85
C THR A 98 -25.28 -15.60 -8.74
N SER A 99 -24.19 -14.86 -8.63
CA SER A 99 -24.20 -13.40 -8.60
C SER A 99 -23.18 -12.79 -9.56
N LEU A 100 -23.53 -11.64 -10.10
CA LEU A 100 -22.67 -10.82 -10.95
C LEU A 100 -22.49 -9.45 -10.28
N ILE A 101 -21.25 -9.09 -9.97
CA ILE A 101 -20.88 -7.78 -9.47
C ILE A 101 -20.27 -7.00 -10.62
N THR A 102 -20.81 -5.83 -10.93
CA THR A 102 -20.28 -4.91 -11.92
C THR A 102 -20.07 -3.55 -11.28
N GLY A 103 -18.94 -2.92 -11.57
CA GLY A 103 -18.62 -1.62 -11.01
C GLY A 103 -17.92 -0.73 -12.02
N ILE A 104 -18.19 0.57 -11.93
CA ILE A 104 -17.49 1.62 -12.67
C ILE A 104 -17.06 2.72 -11.71
N SER A 105 -15.92 3.37 -11.97
CA SER A 105 -15.56 4.61 -11.29
C SER A 105 -14.94 5.63 -12.23
N TYR A 106 -15.13 6.90 -11.87
CA TYR A 106 -14.44 8.03 -12.45
C TYR A 106 -13.63 8.72 -11.36
N ASP A 107 -12.34 8.82 -11.59
CA ASP A 107 -11.39 9.42 -10.67
C ASP A 107 -10.71 10.62 -11.34
N LYS A 108 -10.56 11.72 -10.62
CA LYS A 108 -9.87 12.92 -11.07
C LYS A 108 -8.92 13.41 -10.00
N ARG A 109 -7.68 13.72 -10.39
CA ARG A 109 -6.71 14.38 -9.55
C ARG A 109 -6.32 15.73 -10.18
N ASP A 110 -6.50 16.80 -9.42
CA ASP A 110 -6.06 18.14 -9.74
C ASP A 110 -4.84 18.50 -8.89
N ALA A 111 -3.69 18.77 -9.50
CA ALA A 111 -2.57 19.39 -8.84
C ALA A 111 -2.83 20.91 -8.77
N ASN A 112 -3.10 21.43 -7.58
CA ASN A 112 -3.52 22.82 -7.39
C ASN A 112 -2.33 23.76 -7.12
N ARG A 113 -1.23 23.20 -6.58
CA ARG A 113 0.00 23.93 -6.29
C ARG A 113 1.15 22.94 -6.26
N ALA A 114 2.29 23.35 -6.83
CA ALA A 114 3.54 22.61 -6.70
C ALA A 114 4.69 23.61 -6.71
N GLU A 115 5.60 23.50 -5.73
CA GLU A 115 6.62 24.50 -5.46
C GLU A 115 7.95 23.85 -5.10
N LYS A 116 9.01 24.64 -5.29
CA LYS A 116 10.36 24.32 -4.86
C LYS A 116 11.11 25.56 -4.41
N PHE A 117 12.04 25.41 -3.51
CA PHE A 117 13.03 26.46 -3.24
C PHE A 117 14.15 26.41 -4.29
N GLU A 118 14.52 27.56 -4.81
CA GLU A 118 15.63 27.73 -5.77
C GLU A 118 16.49 28.95 -5.41
N LYS A 119 17.82 28.78 -5.55
CA LYS A 119 18.74 29.90 -5.41
C LYS A 119 18.50 30.98 -6.45
N GLN A 120 18.02 30.60 -7.62
CA GLN A 120 17.56 31.50 -8.67
C GLN A 120 16.40 30.84 -9.41
N CYS A 121 15.24 31.46 -9.33
CA CYS A 121 14.05 31.02 -9.99
C CYS A 121 14.07 31.41 -11.47
N ALA A 122 13.99 30.41 -12.35
CA ALA A 122 14.01 30.67 -13.79
C ALA A 122 12.75 31.42 -14.28
N SER A 123 11.59 31.14 -13.68
CA SER A 123 10.32 31.73 -14.09
C SER A 123 10.10 33.15 -13.60
N THR A 124 10.62 33.51 -12.40
CA THR A 124 10.38 34.82 -11.78
C THR A 124 11.63 35.69 -11.73
N HIS A 125 12.80 35.14 -12.07
CA HIS A 125 14.14 35.76 -11.94
C HIS A 125 14.53 36.16 -10.51
N GLN A 126 13.76 35.72 -9.49
CA GLN A 126 14.04 35.97 -8.08
C GLN A 126 15.15 35.07 -7.56
N LYS A 127 15.95 35.60 -6.64
CA LYS A 127 16.99 34.82 -5.94
C LYS A 127 16.47 34.35 -4.60
N ASN A 128 16.91 33.13 -4.19
CA ASN A 128 16.54 32.49 -2.92
C ASN A 128 15.01 32.50 -2.69
N ALA A 129 14.27 32.03 -3.67
CA ALA A 129 12.82 32.16 -3.70
C ALA A 129 12.12 30.81 -3.92
N ILE A 130 10.84 30.78 -3.56
CA ILE A 130 9.93 29.69 -3.94
C ILE A 130 9.55 29.83 -5.40
N CYS A 131 9.82 28.80 -6.18
CA CYS A 131 9.50 28.70 -7.59
C CYS A 131 8.37 27.70 -7.83
N PRO A 132 7.41 28.01 -8.72
CA PRO A 132 6.39 27.05 -9.10
C PRO A 132 6.98 25.95 -9.98
N PHE A 133 6.45 24.74 -9.82
CA PHE A 133 6.50 23.66 -10.81
C PHE A 133 5.30 23.78 -11.75
N ASP A 134 5.42 23.16 -12.91
CA ASP A 134 4.27 22.90 -13.75
C ASP A 134 3.30 21.97 -13.01
N ILE A 135 2.01 22.27 -13.16
CA ILE A 135 0.92 21.47 -12.58
C ILE A 135 0.03 20.95 -13.69
N GLY A 136 -0.72 19.87 -13.40
CA GLY A 136 -1.62 19.29 -14.39
C GLY A 136 -2.69 18.43 -13.74
N ASN A 137 -3.79 18.29 -14.47
CA ASN A 137 -4.91 17.47 -14.07
C ASN A 137 -4.84 16.11 -14.76
N LYS A 138 -5.19 15.07 -14.06
CA LYS A 138 -5.31 13.72 -14.61
C LYS A 138 -6.66 13.14 -14.19
N TYR A 139 -7.20 12.32 -15.08
CA TYR A 139 -8.45 11.60 -14.82
C TYR A 139 -8.31 10.13 -15.24
N ALA A 140 -9.15 9.30 -14.69
CA ALA A 140 -9.19 7.88 -14.98
C ALA A 140 -10.63 7.37 -14.94
N PHE A 141 -10.93 6.43 -15.83
CA PHE A 141 -12.16 5.65 -15.81
C PHE A 141 -11.78 4.19 -15.52
N ASN A 142 -12.34 3.64 -14.46
CA ASN A 142 -12.08 2.29 -14.00
C ASN A 142 -13.37 1.46 -14.08
N TYR A 143 -13.20 0.14 -14.17
CA TYR A 143 -14.33 -0.79 -14.18
C TYR A 143 -13.92 -2.15 -13.64
N GLN A 144 -14.91 -2.87 -13.13
CA GLN A 144 -14.73 -4.24 -12.64
C GLN A 144 -15.95 -5.09 -12.93
N ILE A 145 -15.70 -6.40 -13.06
CA ILE A 145 -16.73 -7.43 -13.16
C ILE A 145 -16.27 -8.64 -12.36
N LYS A 146 -17.15 -9.23 -11.55
CA LYS A 146 -16.93 -10.50 -10.85
C LYS A 146 -18.18 -11.35 -10.99
N LEU A 147 -18.02 -12.55 -11.53
CA LEU A 147 -19.02 -13.60 -11.52
C LEU A 147 -18.68 -14.58 -10.40
N ALA A 148 -19.58 -14.80 -9.46
CA ALA A 148 -19.43 -15.75 -8.38
C ALA A 148 -20.54 -16.81 -8.45
N HIS A 149 -20.17 -18.07 -8.23
CA HIS A 149 -21.08 -19.20 -8.20
C HIS A 149 -20.81 -20.12 -7.03
N HIS A 150 -21.81 -20.36 -6.21
CA HIS A 150 -21.80 -21.32 -5.11
C HIS A 150 -22.30 -22.67 -5.64
N PHE A 151 -21.43 -23.66 -5.76
CA PHE A 151 -21.83 -25.02 -6.12
C PHE A 151 -22.57 -25.71 -4.98
N SER A 152 -22.26 -25.32 -3.75
CA SER A 152 -22.90 -25.75 -2.51
C SER A 152 -22.76 -24.65 -1.45
N GLU A 153 -23.28 -24.87 -0.25
CA GLU A 153 -23.04 -24.00 0.93
C GLU A 153 -21.55 -23.96 1.34
N HIS A 154 -20.75 -24.91 0.86
CA HIS A 154 -19.35 -25.08 1.20
C HIS A 154 -18.39 -24.67 0.08
N ASP A 155 -18.87 -24.43 -1.14
CA ASP A 155 -18.04 -24.20 -2.32
C ASP A 155 -18.41 -22.91 -3.03
N GLU A 156 -17.44 -22.03 -3.23
CA GLU A 156 -17.57 -20.86 -4.09
C GLU A 156 -16.45 -20.86 -5.13
N PHE A 157 -16.82 -20.65 -6.39
CA PHE A 157 -15.90 -20.32 -7.46
C PHE A 157 -16.20 -18.92 -7.97
N ALA A 158 -15.15 -18.13 -8.20
CA ALA A 158 -15.34 -16.81 -8.80
C ALA A 158 -14.30 -16.50 -9.87
N LEU A 159 -14.76 -15.77 -10.89
CA LEU A 159 -13.92 -15.15 -11.93
C LEU A 159 -14.04 -13.63 -11.82
N SER A 160 -12.93 -12.94 -11.80
CA SER A 160 -12.93 -11.48 -11.76
C SER A 160 -12.02 -10.87 -12.81
N PHE A 161 -12.43 -9.70 -13.29
CA PHE A 161 -11.65 -8.82 -14.14
C PHE A 161 -11.82 -7.39 -13.66
N ALA A 162 -10.71 -6.64 -13.59
CA ALA A 162 -10.75 -5.24 -13.24
C ALA A 162 -9.71 -4.43 -14.03
N LYS A 163 -10.10 -3.25 -14.49
CA LYS A 163 -9.20 -2.17 -14.87
C LYS A 163 -9.12 -1.18 -13.74
N LYS A 164 -7.93 -0.94 -13.20
CA LYS A 164 -7.66 0.04 -12.13
C LYS A 164 -6.54 0.98 -12.54
N THR A 165 -6.65 2.23 -12.11
CA THR A 165 -5.69 3.28 -12.44
C THR A 165 -5.09 3.85 -11.16
N ARG A 166 -3.77 4.09 -11.15
CA ARG A 166 -3.05 4.80 -10.10
C ARG A 166 -2.49 6.11 -10.64
N PHE A 167 -2.80 7.22 -10.00
CA PHE A 167 -2.15 8.50 -10.30
C PHE A 167 -0.75 8.53 -9.69
N ALA A 168 0.19 9.18 -10.40
CA ALA A 168 1.52 9.47 -9.86
C ALA A 168 1.42 10.28 -8.57
N THR A 169 2.15 9.88 -7.53
CA THR A 169 2.20 10.59 -6.25
C THR A 169 2.91 11.94 -6.37
N MET A 170 2.76 12.85 -5.38
CA MET A 170 3.54 14.09 -5.31
C MET A 170 5.04 13.82 -5.35
N LYS A 171 5.49 12.80 -4.60
CA LYS A 171 6.90 12.39 -4.57
C LYS A 171 7.41 11.98 -5.96
N GLU A 172 6.67 11.19 -6.73
CA GLU A 172 7.07 10.77 -8.07
C GLU A 172 7.13 11.94 -9.05
N ARG A 173 6.26 12.95 -8.90
CA ARG A 173 6.19 14.12 -9.79
C ARG A 173 7.18 15.22 -9.43
N TYR A 174 7.37 15.50 -8.15
CA TYR A 174 8.02 16.75 -7.69
C TYR A 174 9.28 16.53 -6.84
N SER A 175 9.56 15.30 -6.34
CA SER A 175 10.73 15.07 -5.51
C SER A 175 12.03 15.35 -6.25
N ARG A 176 12.92 16.08 -5.60
CA ARG A 176 14.31 16.31 -6.05
C ARG A 176 15.31 15.42 -5.33
N ARG A 177 14.90 14.77 -4.23
CA ARG A 177 15.70 13.83 -3.42
C ARG A 177 17.14 14.33 -3.23
N PHE A 178 17.27 15.54 -2.67
CA PHE A 178 18.56 16.21 -2.44
C PHE A 178 19.40 16.40 -3.71
N GLY A 179 18.77 16.73 -4.83
CA GLY A 179 19.43 16.94 -6.13
C GLY A 179 19.81 15.66 -6.87
N ARG A 180 19.27 14.50 -6.45
CA ARG A 180 19.51 13.22 -7.12
C ARG A 180 18.35 12.76 -8.02
N THR A 181 17.23 13.46 -7.97
CA THR A 181 16.06 13.16 -8.80
C THR A 181 15.62 14.41 -9.54
N GLU A 182 15.38 14.29 -10.84
CA GLU A 182 14.79 15.33 -11.67
C GLU A 182 13.27 15.18 -11.65
N PRO A 183 12.51 16.21 -11.29
CA PRO A 183 11.06 16.19 -11.29
C PRO A 183 10.44 15.86 -12.65
N ASN A 184 9.30 15.19 -12.64
CA ASN A 184 8.50 14.94 -13.83
C ASN A 184 7.01 15.21 -13.55
N PRO A 185 6.54 16.47 -13.65
CA PRO A 185 5.15 16.85 -13.39
C PRO A 185 4.12 16.20 -14.32
N PHE A 186 4.55 15.74 -15.49
CA PHE A 186 3.70 15.28 -16.58
C PHE A 186 3.45 13.76 -16.60
N LEU A 187 3.90 13.04 -15.58
CA LEU A 187 3.65 11.61 -15.46
C LEU A 187 2.19 11.25 -15.73
N SER A 188 1.99 10.30 -16.61
CA SER A 188 0.68 9.70 -16.89
C SER A 188 0.28 8.73 -15.77
N PRO A 189 -1.02 8.50 -15.55
CA PRO A 189 -1.47 7.45 -14.64
C PRO A 189 -1.03 6.08 -15.14
N GLU A 190 -0.65 5.20 -14.21
CA GLU A 190 -0.50 3.77 -14.51
C GLU A 190 -1.88 3.13 -14.65
N THR A 191 -1.99 2.16 -15.53
CA THR A 191 -3.22 1.38 -15.71
C THR A 191 -2.93 -0.10 -15.53
N ALA A 192 -3.60 -0.72 -14.56
CA ALA A 192 -3.51 -2.15 -14.30
C ALA A 192 -4.77 -2.88 -14.77
N TYR A 193 -4.58 -4.02 -15.44
CA TYR A 193 -5.62 -4.98 -15.80
C TYR A 193 -5.39 -6.24 -14.97
N HIS A 194 -6.37 -6.58 -14.12
CA HIS A 194 -6.32 -7.71 -13.21
C HIS A 194 -7.29 -8.79 -13.66
N TYR A 195 -6.84 -10.03 -13.67
CA TYR A 195 -7.63 -11.22 -13.94
C TYR A 195 -7.39 -12.19 -12.80
N GLU A 196 -8.44 -12.75 -12.25
CA GLU A 196 -8.35 -13.69 -11.14
C GLU A 196 -9.41 -14.78 -11.28
N ALA A 197 -9.00 -16.01 -10.97
CA ALA A 197 -9.88 -17.14 -10.74
C ALA A 197 -9.64 -17.62 -9.30
N SER A 198 -10.69 -17.66 -8.48
CA SER A 198 -10.61 -18.06 -7.08
C SER A 198 -11.58 -19.18 -6.78
N TYR A 199 -11.18 -20.04 -5.85
CA TYR A 199 -12.00 -21.12 -5.33
C TYR A 199 -11.85 -21.22 -3.82
N MET A 200 -12.99 -21.31 -3.13
CA MET A 200 -13.08 -21.49 -1.69
C MET A 200 -13.84 -22.77 -1.39
N HIS A 201 -13.33 -23.54 -0.45
CA HIS A 201 -14.00 -24.72 0.09
C HIS A 201 -13.93 -24.75 1.62
N THR A 202 -15.06 -25.09 2.26
CA THR A 202 -15.15 -25.36 3.70
C THR A 202 -15.45 -26.84 3.94
N PHE A 203 -14.54 -27.52 4.65
CA PHE A 203 -14.73 -28.91 5.09
C PHE A 203 -15.43 -28.89 6.45
N GLY A 204 -16.75 -28.96 6.43
CA GLY A 204 -17.55 -28.77 7.65
C GLY A 204 -17.17 -27.44 8.34
N ASP A 205 -17.20 -27.43 9.68
CA ASP A 205 -16.89 -26.23 10.48
C ASP A 205 -15.41 -26.15 10.90
N TRP A 206 -14.57 -27.13 10.48
CA TRP A 206 -13.22 -27.26 11.02
C TRP A 206 -12.11 -26.79 10.09
N LEU A 207 -12.32 -26.73 8.76
CA LEU A 207 -11.28 -26.33 7.82
C LEU A 207 -11.86 -25.48 6.68
N ARG A 208 -11.24 -24.31 6.44
CA ARG A 208 -11.50 -23.49 5.25
C ARG A 208 -10.22 -23.35 4.44
N VAL A 209 -10.35 -23.57 3.13
CA VAL A 209 -9.28 -23.41 2.14
C VAL A 209 -9.74 -22.41 1.08
N ASP A 210 -8.98 -21.35 0.90
CA ASP A 210 -9.15 -20.37 -0.16
C ASP A 210 -7.95 -20.45 -1.09
N SER A 211 -8.18 -20.47 -2.41
CA SER A 211 -7.13 -20.48 -3.42
C SER A 211 -7.44 -19.50 -4.55
N ALA A 212 -6.42 -18.89 -5.12
CA ALA A 212 -6.57 -18.02 -6.27
C ALA A 212 -5.39 -18.16 -7.24
N LEU A 213 -5.68 -17.99 -8.53
CA LEU A 213 -4.70 -17.77 -9.59
C LEU A 213 -4.94 -16.38 -10.16
N PHE A 214 -3.89 -15.60 -10.25
CA PHE A 214 -4.00 -14.24 -10.75
C PHE A 214 -3.00 -13.94 -11.88
N TYR A 215 -3.41 -13.01 -12.75
CA TYR A 215 -2.57 -12.34 -13.73
C TYR A 215 -2.90 -10.85 -13.73
N SER A 216 -1.87 -10.01 -13.66
CA SER A 216 -2.01 -8.56 -13.74
C SER A 216 -1.03 -8.00 -14.76
N GLU A 217 -1.48 -7.12 -15.62
CA GLU A 217 -0.64 -6.34 -16.53
C GLU A 217 -0.77 -4.86 -16.19
N VAL A 218 0.36 -4.22 -15.85
CA VAL A 218 0.45 -2.79 -15.63
C VAL A 218 1.01 -2.14 -16.88
N LYS A 219 0.31 -1.14 -17.42
CA LYS A 219 0.75 -0.28 -18.53
C LYS A 219 1.14 1.08 -17.97
N ASP A 220 2.10 1.73 -18.63
CA ASP A 220 2.63 3.03 -18.24
C ASP A 220 3.15 3.03 -16.80
N ALA A 221 3.75 1.88 -16.38
CA ALA A 221 4.34 1.72 -15.06
C ALA A 221 5.33 2.86 -14.75
N ILE A 222 5.22 3.43 -13.55
CA ILE A 222 6.06 4.54 -13.12
C ILE A 222 7.25 3.98 -12.34
N GLU A 223 8.44 4.07 -12.94
CA GLU A 223 9.68 3.64 -12.32
C GLU A 223 10.69 4.79 -12.22
N GLU A 224 11.61 4.69 -11.25
CA GLU A 224 12.77 5.57 -11.15
C GLU A 224 13.84 5.08 -12.15
N VAL A 225 14.15 5.90 -13.14
CA VAL A 225 15.10 5.62 -14.23
C VAL A 225 16.32 6.51 -14.10
N ALA A 226 17.52 5.96 -14.26
CA ALA A 226 18.76 6.75 -14.31
C ALA A 226 18.83 7.52 -15.64
N ILE A 227 18.79 8.84 -15.60
CA ILE A 227 18.97 9.73 -16.75
C ILE A 227 20.42 10.21 -16.90
N SER A 228 21.22 10.04 -15.84
CA SER A 228 22.68 10.22 -15.86
C SER A 228 23.33 9.41 -14.73
N LYS A 229 24.67 9.42 -14.62
CA LYS A 229 25.41 8.72 -13.55
C LYS A 229 25.03 9.17 -12.12
N LYS A 230 24.41 10.36 -11.95
CA LYS A 230 24.09 10.93 -10.63
C LYS A 230 22.65 11.39 -10.51
N LEU A 231 21.85 11.28 -11.55
CA LEU A 231 20.50 11.83 -11.60
C LEU A 231 19.51 10.79 -12.12
N ASN A 232 18.45 10.61 -11.40
CA ASN A 232 17.32 9.77 -11.75
C ASN A 232 16.09 10.61 -12.09
N GLN A 233 15.11 10.02 -12.71
CA GLN A 233 13.79 10.61 -12.94
C GLN A 233 12.72 9.53 -12.89
N TYR A 234 11.56 9.83 -12.34
CA TYR A 234 10.40 8.95 -12.49
C TYR A 234 9.82 9.10 -13.90
N GLN A 235 9.64 7.98 -14.57
CA GLN A 235 9.13 7.92 -15.95
C GLN A 235 8.11 6.81 -16.11
N ASN A 236 7.20 6.97 -17.07
CA ASN A 236 6.33 5.88 -17.49
C ASN A 236 7.13 4.96 -18.41
N VAL A 237 7.58 3.82 -17.90
CA VAL A 237 8.59 2.96 -18.57
C VAL A 237 8.01 1.78 -19.35
N GLY A 238 6.70 1.70 -19.51
CA GLY A 238 6.11 0.67 -20.35
C GLY A 238 5.27 -0.34 -19.59
N LYS A 239 5.56 -1.65 -19.74
CA LYS A 239 4.67 -2.71 -19.25
C LYS A 239 5.34 -3.61 -18.25
N GLU A 240 4.63 -3.87 -17.16
CA GLU A 240 4.97 -4.91 -16.20
C GLU A 240 3.88 -5.98 -16.15
N ALA A 241 4.26 -7.21 -15.88
CA ALA A 241 3.33 -8.31 -15.67
C ALA A 241 3.63 -9.04 -14.37
N PHE A 242 2.56 -9.36 -13.65
CA PHE A 242 2.57 -10.11 -12.41
C PHE A 242 1.65 -11.31 -12.60
N LYS A 243 2.13 -12.51 -12.28
CA LYS A 243 1.30 -13.72 -12.27
C LYS A 243 1.66 -14.55 -11.06
N GLY A 244 0.68 -15.23 -10.52
CA GLY A 244 0.93 -16.02 -9.32
C GLY A 244 -0.24 -16.84 -8.87
N ALA A 245 -0.03 -17.42 -7.69
CA ALA A 245 -1.02 -18.21 -6.99
C ALA A 245 -1.02 -17.82 -5.50
N GLU A 246 -2.19 -17.89 -4.90
CA GLU A 246 -2.43 -17.68 -3.49
C GLU A 246 -3.12 -18.90 -2.91
N LEU A 247 -2.75 -19.25 -1.68
CA LEU A 247 -3.39 -20.28 -0.88
C LEU A 247 -3.52 -19.77 0.55
N ALA A 248 -4.73 -19.81 1.09
CA ALA A 248 -4.99 -19.57 2.50
C ALA A 248 -5.71 -20.77 3.11
N VAL A 249 -5.28 -21.14 4.30
CA VAL A 249 -5.84 -22.26 5.06
C VAL A 249 -6.14 -21.79 6.47
N ASN A 250 -7.37 -22.01 6.95
CA ASN A 250 -7.78 -21.78 8.33
C ASN A 250 -8.32 -23.09 8.90
N LEU A 251 -7.63 -23.59 9.92
CA LEU A 251 -7.99 -24.80 10.65
C LEU A 251 -8.54 -24.39 12.03
N PHE A 252 -9.82 -24.63 12.24
CA PHE A 252 -10.52 -24.51 13.53
C PHE A 252 -10.37 -25.83 14.27
N ALA A 253 -9.17 -26.05 14.84
CA ALA A 253 -8.77 -27.34 15.39
C ALA A 253 -9.64 -27.75 16.59
N THR A 254 -10.07 -26.76 17.39
CA THR A 254 -11.02 -26.89 18.49
C THR A 254 -11.76 -25.55 18.66
N ASP A 255 -12.77 -25.49 19.53
CA ASP A 255 -13.51 -24.25 19.85
C ASP A 255 -12.63 -23.12 20.39
N ASN A 256 -11.43 -23.47 20.85
CA ASN A 256 -10.48 -22.51 21.45
C ASN A 256 -9.14 -22.43 20.74
N LEU A 257 -8.94 -23.12 19.60
CA LEU A 257 -7.67 -23.13 18.86
C LEU A 257 -7.90 -22.99 17.36
N THR A 258 -7.44 -21.88 16.80
CA THR A 258 -7.40 -21.63 15.36
C THR A 258 -5.96 -21.55 14.88
N LEU A 259 -5.67 -22.24 13.78
CA LEU A 259 -4.40 -22.16 13.06
C LEU A 259 -4.67 -21.60 11.66
N GLY A 260 -3.87 -20.64 11.23
CA GLY A 260 -3.99 -20.11 9.88
C GLY A 260 -2.65 -20.06 9.17
N ALA A 261 -2.66 -20.23 7.85
CA ALA A 261 -1.49 -20.07 7.01
C ALA A 261 -1.88 -19.47 5.65
N ASN A 262 -1.10 -18.51 5.16
CA ASN A 262 -1.25 -17.93 3.83
C ASN A 262 0.08 -18.01 3.09
N TYR A 263 0.01 -18.37 1.82
CA TYR A 263 1.17 -18.39 0.95
C TYR A 263 0.84 -17.70 -0.38
N THR A 264 1.70 -16.79 -0.81
CA THR A 264 1.61 -16.14 -2.12
C THR A 264 2.89 -16.38 -2.90
N TYR A 265 2.74 -16.88 -4.12
CA TYR A 265 3.79 -16.93 -5.12
C TYR A 265 3.53 -15.86 -6.18
N THR A 266 4.52 -15.00 -6.45
CA THR A 266 4.43 -13.94 -7.46
C THR A 266 5.62 -14.02 -8.41
N HIS A 267 5.37 -14.16 -9.70
CA HIS A 267 6.36 -13.95 -10.76
C HIS A 267 6.10 -12.60 -11.42
N ALA A 268 6.99 -11.65 -11.18
CA ALA A 268 6.92 -10.28 -11.71
C ALA A 268 8.00 -10.06 -12.77
N LYS A 269 7.61 -9.49 -13.92
CA LYS A 269 8.50 -9.25 -15.06
C LYS A 269 8.19 -7.90 -15.70
N ASN A 270 9.22 -7.09 -15.92
CA ASN A 270 9.12 -5.92 -16.78
C ASN A 270 9.19 -6.40 -18.23
N LYS A 271 8.07 -6.29 -18.96
CA LYS A 271 7.93 -6.78 -20.34
C LYS A 271 8.61 -5.87 -21.36
N THR A 272 8.83 -4.63 -21.04
CA THR A 272 9.45 -3.67 -21.97
C THR A 272 10.96 -3.84 -21.99
N GLN A 273 11.58 -4.04 -20.84
CA GLN A 273 13.04 -4.19 -20.69
C GLN A 273 13.49 -5.65 -20.58
N ASP A 274 12.56 -6.59 -20.53
CA ASP A 274 12.79 -8.03 -20.28
C ASP A 274 13.55 -8.32 -18.96
N THR A 275 13.32 -7.51 -17.93
CA THR A 275 14.01 -7.56 -16.64
C THR A 275 13.07 -7.96 -15.50
N ILE A 276 13.63 -8.16 -14.31
CA ILE A 276 12.88 -8.44 -13.08
C ILE A 276 12.30 -7.12 -12.54
N VAL A 277 11.02 -7.13 -12.13
CA VAL A 277 10.43 -6.03 -11.37
C VAL A 277 11.03 -6.03 -9.96
N LYS A 278 11.47 -4.85 -9.51
CA LYS A 278 12.16 -4.66 -8.24
C LYS A 278 11.16 -4.51 -7.09
N ASN A 279 11.63 -4.80 -5.87
CA ASN A 279 10.87 -4.63 -4.62
C ASN A 279 9.60 -5.49 -4.49
N VAL A 280 9.45 -6.52 -5.32
CA VAL A 280 8.36 -7.49 -5.24
C VAL A 280 8.93 -8.83 -4.75
N PRO A 281 8.48 -9.37 -3.60
CA PRO A 281 8.91 -10.69 -3.15
C PRO A 281 8.33 -11.78 -4.05
N LYS A 282 9.14 -12.76 -4.40
CA LYS A 282 8.69 -13.92 -5.18
C LYS A 282 7.85 -14.89 -4.35
N HIS A 283 8.19 -15.01 -3.07
CA HIS A 283 7.51 -15.86 -2.10
C HIS A 283 7.19 -15.05 -0.86
N LYS A 284 5.93 -15.07 -0.44
CA LYS A 284 5.49 -14.51 0.83
C LYS A 284 4.69 -15.57 1.58
N PHE A 285 5.01 -15.75 2.86
CA PHE A 285 4.38 -16.68 3.76
C PHE A 285 3.97 -15.96 5.04
N PHE A 286 2.78 -16.27 5.53
CA PHE A 286 2.30 -15.85 6.84
C PHE A 286 1.57 -17.01 7.49
N ALA A 287 1.85 -17.27 8.78
CA ALA A 287 1.10 -18.24 9.55
C ALA A 287 0.80 -17.69 10.95
N PHE A 288 -0.26 -18.16 11.57
CA PHE A 288 -0.60 -17.77 12.93
C PHE A 288 -1.24 -18.91 13.72
N VAL A 289 -1.13 -18.78 15.02
CA VAL A 289 -1.83 -19.56 16.03
C VAL A 289 -2.63 -18.55 16.87
N ASP A 290 -3.92 -18.78 16.99
CA ASP A 290 -4.80 -18.07 17.93
C ASP A 290 -5.36 -19.11 18.91
N TRP A 291 -4.90 -19.06 20.16
CA TRP A 291 -5.23 -20.04 21.17
C TRP A 291 -5.81 -19.40 22.42
N LYS A 292 -7.06 -19.65 22.67
CA LYS A 292 -7.74 -19.31 23.92
C LYS A 292 -7.39 -20.34 24.99
N ILE A 293 -6.27 -20.11 25.71
CA ILE A 293 -5.71 -21.03 26.71
C ILE A 293 -6.65 -21.20 27.89
N LEU A 294 -7.27 -20.11 28.35
CA LEU A 294 -8.28 -20.04 29.39
C LEU A 294 -9.45 -19.19 28.90
N PRO A 295 -10.62 -19.26 29.54
CA PRO A 295 -11.78 -18.43 29.13
C PRO A 295 -11.49 -16.92 29.02
N ASN A 296 -10.49 -16.45 29.76
CA ASN A 296 -10.07 -15.04 29.83
C ASN A 296 -8.61 -14.80 29.43
N LEU A 297 -7.91 -15.80 28.88
CA LEU A 297 -6.52 -15.68 28.46
C LEU A 297 -6.30 -16.29 27.08
N SER A 298 -5.87 -15.48 26.11
CA SER A 298 -5.52 -15.92 24.76
C SER A 298 -4.05 -15.65 24.44
N LEU A 299 -3.45 -16.54 23.67
CA LEU A 299 -2.13 -16.41 23.07
C LEU A 299 -2.28 -16.28 21.57
N TYR A 300 -1.70 -15.25 21.00
CA TYR A 300 -1.57 -15.09 19.55
C TYR A 300 -0.10 -15.08 19.16
N VAL A 301 0.29 -15.97 18.26
CA VAL A 301 1.64 -16.06 17.70
C VAL A 301 1.53 -16.01 16.19
N ASN A 302 2.40 -15.26 15.53
CA ASN A 302 2.49 -15.27 14.08
C ASN A 302 3.92 -15.32 13.58
N GLN A 303 4.08 -15.80 12.35
CA GLN A 303 5.31 -15.85 11.58
C GLN A 303 5.07 -15.26 10.21
N GLU A 304 5.86 -14.26 9.83
CA GLU A 304 5.95 -13.75 8.47
C GLU A 304 7.30 -14.14 7.86
N ALA A 305 7.31 -14.50 6.57
CA ALA A 305 8.55 -14.75 5.85
C ALA A 305 8.44 -14.27 4.40
N GLU A 306 9.52 -13.69 3.89
CA GLU A 306 9.64 -13.30 2.49
C GLU A 306 10.96 -13.79 1.88
N HIS A 307 10.90 -14.11 0.56
CA HIS A 307 12.08 -14.50 -0.20
C HIS A 307 11.99 -14.08 -1.66
N GLY A 308 13.16 -13.85 -2.29
CA GLY A 308 13.24 -13.57 -3.73
C GLY A 308 12.87 -12.16 -4.11
N ARG A 309 13.16 -11.18 -3.27
CA ARG A 309 13.05 -9.75 -3.55
C ARG A 309 14.36 -9.24 -4.16
N TYR A 310 14.27 -8.34 -5.12
CA TYR A 310 15.42 -7.71 -5.78
C TYR A 310 15.31 -6.18 -5.68
N TYR A 311 16.45 -5.50 -5.68
CA TYR A 311 16.53 -4.05 -5.68
C TYR A 311 17.63 -3.57 -6.65
N LEU A 312 17.69 -2.27 -6.91
CA LEU A 312 18.72 -1.65 -7.72
C LEU A 312 19.81 -1.06 -6.82
N ASP A 313 21.05 -1.46 -7.03
CA ASP A 313 22.22 -0.89 -6.36
C ASP A 313 23.29 -0.56 -7.38
N GLY A 314 23.72 0.71 -7.46
CA GLY A 314 24.71 1.19 -8.41
C GLY A 314 24.42 0.91 -9.89
N GLY A 315 23.15 0.64 -10.25
CA GLY A 315 22.73 0.24 -11.60
C GLY A 315 22.61 -1.26 -11.82
N GLU A 316 23.02 -2.08 -10.85
CA GLU A 316 22.92 -3.55 -10.88
C GLU A 316 21.71 -4.05 -10.11
N THR A 317 21.10 -5.14 -10.57
CA THR A 317 20.00 -5.81 -9.87
C THR A 317 20.57 -6.77 -8.84
N VAL A 318 20.37 -6.48 -7.56
CA VAL A 318 20.88 -7.25 -6.42
C VAL A 318 19.73 -7.92 -5.69
N LYS A 319 19.95 -9.17 -5.25
CA LYS A 319 18.96 -9.91 -4.46
C LYS A 319 19.03 -9.49 -3.00
N LEU A 320 17.90 -9.11 -2.42
CA LEU A 320 17.75 -8.89 -0.99
C LEU A 320 17.65 -10.25 -0.27
N SER A 321 18.32 -10.39 0.88
CA SER A 321 18.22 -11.58 1.72
C SER A 321 16.78 -11.81 2.16
N GLY A 322 16.32 -13.05 2.09
CA GLY A 322 15.04 -13.42 2.67
C GLY A 322 15.09 -13.36 4.20
N PHE A 323 13.92 -13.23 4.81
CA PHE A 323 13.80 -13.19 6.26
C PHE A 323 12.59 -13.99 6.75
N GLY A 324 12.62 -14.32 8.05
CA GLY A 324 11.48 -14.77 8.84
C GLY A 324 11.38 -13.91 10.10
N ASN A 325 10.19 -13.38 10.38
CA ASN A 325 9.90 -12.55 11.53
C ASN A 325 8.76 -13.16 12.35
N SER A 326 8.99 -13.41 13.65
CA SER A 326 8.03 -14.01 14.56
C SER A 326 7.57 -12.98 15.60
N ASN A 327 6.27 -12.96 15.85
CA ASN A 327 5.66 -12.08 16.85
C ASN A 327 4.76 -12.89 17.77
N ALA A 328 4.65 -12.46 19.03
CA ALA A 328 3.76 -13.11 20.01
C ALA A 328 3.10 -12.08 20.91
N LYS A 329 1.84 -12.33 21.31
CA LYS A 329 1.15 -11.54 22.32
C LYS A 329 0.22 -12.39 23.17
N LEU A 330 0.09 -12.00 24.42
CA LEU A 330 -0.92 -12.49 25.36
C LEU A 330 -2.03 -11.43 25.50
N ILE A 331 -3.26 -11.88 25.54
CA ILE A 331 -4.45 -11.05 25.72
C ILE A 331 -5.17 -11.59 26.95
N TYR A 332 -5.31 -10.76 27.97
CA TYR A 332 -5.99 -11.10 29.21
C TYR A 332 -7.23 -10.22 29.41
N GLU A 333 -8.37 -10.86 29.61
CA GLU A 333 -9.67 -10.22 29.82
C GLU A 333 -10.16 -10.47 31.26
N PRO A 334 -9.69 -9.70 32.25
CA PRO A 334 -10.03 -9.94 33.66
C PRO A 334 -11.52 -9.78 33.98
N VAL A 335 -12.18 -8.86 33.28
CA VAL A 335 -13.62 -8.60 33.39
C VAL A 335 -14.18 -8.26 32.02
N SER A 336 -15.49 -8.38 31.84
CA SER A 336 -16.15 -8.04 30.59
C SER A 336 -15.85 -6.59 30.17
N GLY A 337 -15.46 -6.40 28.92
CA GLY A 337 -15.13 -5.10 28.35
C GLY A 337 -13.70 -4.62 28.58
N LEU A 338 -12.91 -5.19 29.52
CA LEU A 338 -11.51 -4.82 29.74
C LEU A 338 -10.58 -5.87 29.14
N SER A 339 -9.72 -5.46 28.22
CA SER A 339 -8.67 -6.29 27.62
C SER A 339 -7.29 -5.67 27.87
N LEU A 340 -6.38 -6.48 28.39
CA LEU A 340 -4.97 -6.13 28.64
C LEU A 340 -4.12 -6.98 27.67
N GLU A 341 -3.28 -6.33 26.86
CA GLU A 341 -2.41 -7.01 25.94
C GLU A 341 -0.94 -6.72 26.30
N ALA A 342 -0.10 -7.75 26.27
CA ALA A 342 1.33 -7.65 26.34
C ALA A 342 1.96 -8.50 25.24
N GLY A 343 2.92 -7.95 24.51
CA GLY A 343 3.48 -8.66 23.37
C GLY A 343 4.90 -8.26 23.02
N VAL A 344 5.45 -9.00 22.08
CA VAL A 344 6.76 -8.81 21.50
C VAL A 344 6.68 -8.96 19.98
N SER A 345 7.17 -7.95 19.29
CA SER A 345 7.44 -7.99 17.85
C SER A 345 8.90 -8.35 17.63
N ASN A 346 9.17 -9.06 16.52
CA ASN A 346 10.49 -9.54 16.18
C ASN A 346 11.14 -10.31 17.35
N LEU A 347 10.46 -11.37 17.79
CA LEU A 347 10.82 -12.18 18.97
C LEU A 347 12.28 -12.62 19.00
N PHE A 348 12.86 -12.94 17.83
CA PHE A 348 14.24 -13.44 17.69
C PHE A 348 15.25 -12.34 17.35
N ASP A 349 14.86 -11.06 17.42
CA ASP A 349 15.71 -9.89 17.13
C ASP A 349 16.41 -9.99 15.76
N LYS A 350 15.64 -10.40 14.75
CA LYS A 350 16.16 -10.58 13.40
C LYS A 350 16.41 -9.23 12.74
N ASN A 351 17.64 -9.01 12.24
CA ASN A 351 17.91 -7.89 11.35
C ASN A 351 17.39 -8.22 9.95
N TYR A 352 16.42 -7.47 9.45
CA TYR A 352 15.79 -7.69 8.15
C TYR A 352 15.36 -6.39 7.48
N TYR A 353 14.99 -6.47 6.21
CA TYR A 353 14.69 -5.33 5.36
C TYR A 353 13.53 -5.66 4.42
N TYR A 354 12.54 -4.78 4.33
CA TYR A 354 11.60 -4.78 3.20
C TYR A 354 12.16 -3.98 2.02
N GLN A 355 13.00 -2.99 2.30
CA GLN A 355 13.69 -2.18 1.29
C GLN A 355 15.17 -2.06 1.64
N ALA A 356 16.03 -2.24 0.66
CA ALA A 356 17.48 -2.09 0.85
C ALA A 356 17.86 -0.73 1.45
N GLY A 357 18.73 -0.74 2.45
CA GLY A 357 19.16 0.47 3.16
C GLY A 357 18.23 0.99 4.24
N TYR A 358 17.06 0.35 4.46
CA TYR A 358 16.10 0.70 5.50
C TYR A 358 15.88 -0.53 6.40
N PRO A 359 16.69 -0.71 7.45
CA PRO A 359 16.50 -1.80 8.40
C PRO A 359 15.18 -1.62 9.15
N GLU A 360 14.48 -2.73 9.33
CA GLU A 360 13.30 -2.78 10.17
C GLU A 360 13.69 -2.79 11.66
N GLU A 361 12.72 -2.50 12.51
CA GLU A 361 12.92 -2.50 13.96
C GLU A 361 13.40 -3.86 14.46
N GLY A 362 14.35 -3.86 15.39
CA GLY A 362 14.73 -5.02 16.16
C GLY A 362 13.58 -5.49 17.06
N ARG A 363 13.89 -6.23 18.13
CA ARG A 363 12.88 -6.68 19.10
C ARG A 363 12.23 -5.49 19.82
N VAL A 364 10.88 -5.44 19.76
CA VAL A 364 10.08 -4.42 20.43
C VAL A 364 9.09 -5.08 21.38
N TYR A 365 9.03 -4.61 22.63
CA TYR A 365 8.00 -4.99 23.60
C TYR A 365 6.90 -3.93 23.62
N PHE A 366 5.65 -4.36 23.68
CA PHE A 366 4.51 -3.45 23.72
C PHE A 366 3.45 -3.91 24.71
N GLY A 367 2.66 -2.94 25.18
CA GLY A 367 1.47 -3.19 25.98
C GLY A 367 0.31 -2.34 25.49
N ASN A 368 -0.91 -2.86 25.61
CA ASN A 368 -2.14 -2.16 25.25
C ASN A 368 -3.23 -2.43 26.29
N ILE A 369 -4.03 -1.43 26.55
CA ILE A 369 -5.21 -1.52 27.43
C ILE A 369 -6.39 -1.05 26.60
N ARG A 370 -7.42 -1.89 26.49
CA ARG A 370 -8.67 -1.57 25.82
C ARG A 370 -9.84 -1.76 26.76
N TYR A 371 -10.69 -0.76 26.81
CA TYR A 371 -11.96 -0.84 27.55
C TYR A 371 -13.11 -0.54 26.59
N LYS A 372 -14.10 -1.45 26.59
CA LYS A 372 -15.34 -1.31 25.81
C LYS A 372 -16.49 -1.13 26.80
N PHE A 373 -17.12 0.01 26.77
CA PHE A 373 -18.27 0.37 27.61
C PHE A 373 -19.57 0.30 26.81
#